data_6b222609ef98d749b1c8d67804b34ce1
#
_entry.id   6b222609ef98d749b1c8d67804b34ce1
#
_cell.length_a   1.000
_cell.length_b   1.000
_cell.length_c   1.000
_cell.angle_alpha   90.00
_cell.angle_beta   90.00
_cell.angle_gamma   90.00
#
_symmetry.space_group_name_H-M   'P 1'
#
loop_
_entity.id
_entity.type
_entity.pdbx_description
1 polymer ?
#
loop_
_entity_poly.entity_id
_entity_poly.type
_entity_poly.pdbx_seq_one_letter_code
_entity_poly.pdbx_strand_id
1 'polypeptide(L)'
;FNVIPFVDSFCDNGYTKEEMKMVWETQKILDKNISVNATAVRVPVLVGHSESITIRTEKPLDLGLVKDDFIKRNGIQLIDNPSQDEYPTAFDNGHGTDDVYVGRIRRSLDNDKILNIWVVADNVRKGAALNSVQIAEELIKENV
;
A
#
# COMPACT_ATOMS: atom_id res chain seq x y z
N PHE A 1 -7.47 -14.88 -19.46
CA PHE A 1 -6.94 -14.38 -18.18
C PHE A 1 -5.44 -14.30 -18.27
N ASN A 2 -4.84 -13.15 -17.93
CA ASN A 2 -3.40 -12.93 -17.99
C ASN A 2 -2.98 -11.86 -16.96
N VAL A 3 -1.70 -11.84 -16.63
CA VAL A 3 -1.06 -10.74 -15.91
C VAL A 3 -0.37 -9.86 -16.94
N ILE A 4 -0.67 -8.56 -16.95
CA ILE A 4 -0.16 -7.63 -17.96
C ILE A 4 0.72 -6.58 -17.23
N PRO A 5 2.05 -6.58 -17.46
CA PRO A 5 2.97 -5.65 -16.81
C PRO A 5 2.98 -4.29 -17.51
N PHE A 6 1.82 -3.68 -17.62
CA PHE A 6 1.62 -2.42 -18.32
C PHE A 6 0.36 -1.72 -17.79
N VAL A 7 0.53 -0.49 -17.32
CA VAL A 7 -0.56 0.42 -16.92
C VAL A 7 -0.22 1.82 -17.38
N ASP A 8 -1.13 2.46 -18.15
CA ASP A 8 -0.90 3.75 -18.81
C ASP A 8 0.17 3.65 -19.93
N SER A 9 0.85 4.74 -20.31
CA SER A 9 1.82 4.84 -21.40
C SER A 9 3.26 4.67 -20.90
N PHE A 10 4.15 4.20 -21.77
CA PHE A 10 5.59 4.18 -21.45
C PHE A 10 6.20 5.58 -21.48
N CYS A 11 7.14 5.80 -20.57
CA CYS A 11 8.06 6.93 -20.56
C CYS A 11 9.40 6.54 -21.19
N ASP A 12 10.23 7.53 -21.53
CA ASP A 12 11.53 7.33 -22.19
C ASP A 12 12.54 6.51 -21.36
N ASN A 13 12.33 6.43 -20.05
CA ASN A 13 13.16 5.67 -19.12
C ASN A 13 12.75 4.19 -18.97
N GLY A 14 11.76 3.72 -19.76
CA GLY A 14 11.27 2.35 -19.73
C GLY A 14 10.21 2.05 -18.67
N TYR A 15 9.95 2.98 -17.75
CA TYR A 15 8.83 2.88 -16.81
C TYR A 15 7.52 3.31 -17.47
N THR A 16 6.41 2.85 -16.92
CA THR A 16 5.11 3.42 -17.31
C THR A 16 4.81 4.69 -16.49
N LYS A 17 3.90 5.49 -17.00
CA LYS A 17 3.45 6.72 -16.34
C LYS A 17 2.84 6.43 -14.97
N GLU A 18 2.13 5.32 -14.83
CA GLU A 18 1.59 4.88 -13.53
C GLU A 18 2.69 4.55 -12.53
N GLU A 19 3.75 3.86 -12.95
CA GLU A 19 4.91 3.59 -12.11
C GLU A 19 5.63 4.88 -11.68
N MET A 20 5.78 5.83 -12.61
CA MET A 20 6.38 7.13 -12.30
C MET A 20 5.51 7.97 -11.37
N LYS A 21 4.17 7.87 -11.44
CA LYS A 21 3.28 8.50 -10.47
C LYS A 21 3.55 8.00 -9.05
N MET A 22 3.69 6.69 -8.86
CA MET A 22 4.05 6.14 -7.54
C MET A 22 5.35 6.73 -7.00
N VAL A 23 6.35 6.92 -7.84
CA VAL A 23 7.63 7.59 -7.47
C VAL A 23 7.38 9.04 -7.06
N TRP A 24 6.78 9.82 -7.95
CA TRP A 24 6.63 11.26 -7.76
C TRP A 24 5.69 11.60 -6.60
N GLU A 25 4.58 10.88 -6.48
CA GLU A 25 3.59 11.11 -5.43
C GLU A 25 4.12 10.72 -4.05
N THR A 26 4.81 9.59 -3.93
CA THR A 26 5.49 9.20 -2.68
C THR A 26 6.48 10.26 -2.24
N GLN A 27 7.31 10.74 -3.15
CA GLN A 27 8.30 11.77 -2.86
C GLN A 27 7.66 13.12 -2.52
N LYS A 28 6.55 13.46 -3.16
CA LYS A 28 5.84 14.72 -2.91
C LYS A 28 5.08 14.71 -1.58
N ILE A 29 4.45 13.58 -1.25
CA ILE A 29 3.53 13.49 -0.10
C ILE A 29 4.28 13.13 1.19
N LEU A 30 5.27 12.23 1.11
CA LEU A 30 6.00 11.75 2.28
C LEU A 30 7.35 12.45 2.44
N ASP A 31 8.35 12.07 1.64
CA ASP A 31 9.68 12.67 1.68
C ASP A 31 10.37 12.50 0.33
N LYS A 32 10.96 13.60 -0.19
CA LYS A 32 11.71 13.62 -1.45
C LYS A 32 12.93 12.68 -1.49
N ASN A 33 13.42 12.29 -0.32
CA ASN A 33 14.58 11.39 -0.21
C ASN A 33 14.18 9.91 -0.24
N ILE A 34 12.89 9.57 -0.25
CA ILE A 34 12.45 8.18 -0.37
C ILE A 34 12.73 7.71 -1.79
N SER A 35 13.54 6.66 -1.89
CA SER A 35 13.76 5.96 -3.15
C SER A 35 12.63 4.95 -3.39
N VAL A 36 12.00 5.04 -4.54
CA VAL A 36 10.88 4.16 -4.93
C VAL A 36 11.25 3.42 -6.21
N ASN A 37 10.99 2.13 -6.23
CA ASN A 37 11.07 1.31 -7.43
C ASN A 37 9.75 0.53 -7.55
N ALA A 38 9.01 0.76 -8.61
CA ALA A 38 7.68 0.23 -8.80
C ALA A 38 7.54 -0.53 -10.10
N THR A 39 6.73 -1.57 -10.10
CA THR A 39 6.23 -2.24 -11.29
C THR A 39 4.71 -2.36 -11.17
N ALA A 40 4.00 -1.73 -12.08
CA ALA A 40 2.54 -1.79 -12.12
C ALA A 40 2.08 -2.90 -13.06
N VAL A 41 1.17 -3.73 -12.56
CA VAL A 41 0.61 -4.84 -13.33
C VAL A 41 -0.92 -4.86 -13.26
N ARG A 42 -1.56 -5.23 -14.35
CA ARG A 42 -2.99 -5.56 -14.34
C ARG A 42 -3.15 -7.04 -14.09
N VAL A 43 -4.01 -7.37 -13.16
CA VAL A 43 -4.38 -8.74 -12.79
C VAL A 43 -5.89 -8.93 -12.99
N PRO A 44 -6.38 -10.16 -13.25
CA PRO A 44 -7.80 -10.44 -13.48
C PRO A 44 -8.60 -10.45 -12.17
N VAL A 45 -8.52 -9.35 -11.42
CA VAL A 45 -9.30 -9.08 -10.20
C VAL A 45 -10.38 -8.05 -10.55
N LEU A 46 -11.61 -8.29 -10.13
CA LEU A 46 -12.76 -7.45 -10.54
C LEU A 46 -12.71 -6.07 -9.91
N VAL A 47 -12.26 -5.97 -8.65
CA VAL A 47 -12.29 -4.73 -7.85
C VAL A 47 -11.10 -4.66 -6.91
N GLY A 48 -10.73 -3.44 -6.54
CA GLY A 48 -9.70 -3.15 -5.54
C GLY A 48 -8.27 -3.22 -6.11
N HIS A 49 -7.35 -2.68 -5.33
CA HIS A 49 -5.92 -2.77 -5.58
C HIS A 49 -5.25 -3.70 -4.58
N SER A 50 -4.16 -4.31 -5.01
CA SER A 50 -3.28 -5.12 -4.16
C SER A 50 -1.85 -4.71 -4.41
N GLU A 51 -1.06 -4.56 -3.34
CA GLU A 51 0.31 -4.11 -3.41
C GLU A 51 1.22 -5.04 -2.60
N SER A 52 2.30 -5.51 -3.22
CA SER A 52 3.40 -6.18 -2.53
C SER A 52 4.50 -5.15 -2.31
N ILE A 53 4.68 -4.73 -1.07
CA ILE A 53 5.59 -3.63 -0.73
C ILE A 53 6.80 -4.16 0.04
N THR A 54 8.00 -3.80 -0.43
CA THR A 54 9.25 -4.02 0.27
C THR A 54 9.79 -2.68 0.76
N ILE A 55 9.96 -2.54 2.06
CA ILE A 55 10.43 -1.31 2.72
C ILE A 55 11.80 -1.56 3.31
N ARG A 56 12.77 -0.72 2.94
CA ARG A 56 14.10 -0.68 3.56
C ARG A 56 14.16 0.51 4.52
N THR A 57 14.57 0.25 5.75
CA THR A 57 14.74 1.25 6.81
C THR A 57 16.22 1.43 7.18
N GLU A 58 16.54 2.52 7.84
CA GLU A 58 17.90 2.77 8.33
C GLU A 58 18.28 1.86 9.50
N LYS A 59 17.30 1.51 10.33
CA LYS A 59 17.44 0.69 11.53
C LYS A 59 16.62 -0.60 11.40
N PRO A 60 17.03 -1.69 12.07
CA PRO A 60 16.21 -2.88 12.19
C PRO A 60 14.83 -2.57 12.77
N LEU A 61 13.80 -3.24 12.25
CA LEU A 61 12.42 -3.08 12.71
C LEU A 61 12.04 -4.22 13.66
N ASP A 62 11.32 -3.88 14.72
CA ASP A 62 10.61 -4.85 15.54
C ASP A 62 9.23 -5.12 14.92
N LEU A 63 8.98 -6.37 14.51
CA LEU A 63 7.72 -6.75 13.85
C LEU A 63 6.51 -6.66 14.81
N GLY A 64 6.72 -6.88 16.10
CA GLY A 64 5.68 -6.71 17.11
C GLY A 64 5.21 -5.26 17.17
N LEU A 65 6.17 -4.33 17.29
CA LEU A 65 5.87 -2.90 17.30
C LEU A 65 5.22 -2.41 16.00
N VAL A 66 5.66 -2.93 14.85
CA VAL A 66 5.05 -2.61 13.56
C VAL A 66 3.59 -3.05 13.49
N LYS A 67 3.29 -4.28 13.95
CA LYS A 67 1.92 -4.80 14.00
C LYS A 67 1.05 -4.00 14.98
N ASP A 68 1.57 -3.71 16.15
CA ASP A 68 0.89 -2.89 17.16
C ASP A 68 0.56 -1.48 16.64
N ASP A 69 1.46 -0.90 15.85
CA ASP A 69 1.24 0.40 15.21
C ASP A 69 0.10 0.34 14.18
N PHE A 70 0.05 -0.69 13.35
CA PHE A 70 -1.05 -0.86 12.40
C PHE A 70 -2.39 -1.05 13.11
N ILE A 71 -2.45 -1.86 14.16
CA ILE A 71 -3.68 -2.10 14.95
C ILE A 71 -4.23 -0.80 15.58
N LYS A 72 -3.35 0.11 15.99
CA LYS A 72 -3.75 1.38 16.63
C LYS A 72 -4.19 2.46 15.64
N ARG A 73 -3.93 2.29 14.35
CA ARG A 73 -4.23 3.30 13.34
C ARG A 73 -5.66 3.20 12.83
N ASN A 74 -6.41 4.30 12.93
CA ASN A 74 -7.73 4.41 12.32
C ASN A 74 -7.62 4.26 10.79
N GLY A 75 -8.56 3.53 10.20
CA GLY A 75 -8.59 3.29 8.76
C GLY A 75 -7.61 2.22 8.27
N ILE A 76 -6.96 1.49 9.19
CA ILE A 76 -6.13 0.32 8.89
C ILE A 76 -6.66 -0.89 9.63
N GLN A 77 -6.78 -2.01 8.94
CA GLN A 77 -7.13 -3.31 9.47
C GLN A 77 -5.97 -4.29 9.27
N LEU A 78 -5.52 -4.92 10.33
CA LEU A 78 -4.48 -5.95 10.26
C LEU A 78 -5.12 -7.33 10.15
N ILE A 79 -4.83 -8.05 9.05
CA ILE A 79 -5.19 -9.46 8.85
C ILE A 79 -3.89 -10.21 8.54
N ASP A 80 -3.26 -10.76 9.57
CA ASP A 80 -1.93 -11.39 9.45
C ASP A 80 -1.75 -12.55 10.44
N ASN A 81 -2.39 -13.68 10.15
CA ASN A 81 -2.26 -14.91 10.94
C ASN A 81 -1.86 -16.09 10.02
N PRO A 82 -0.56 -16.25 9.74
CA PRO A 82 -0.09 -17.33 8.84
C PRO A 82 -0.41 -18.74 9.32
N SER A 83 -0.63 -18.94 10.61
CA SER A 83 -0.95 -20.27 11.15
C SER A 83 -2.37 -20.74 10.81
N GLN A 84 -3.23 -19.81 10.40
CA GLN A 84 -4.63 -20.07 9.99
C GLN A 84 -4.88 -19.65 8.54
N ASP A 85 -3.83 -19.41 7.76
CA ASP A 85 -3.90 -18.93 6.38
C ASP A 85 -4.69 -17.63 6.22
N GLU A 86 -4.68 -16.75 7.25
CA GLU A 86 -5.38 -15.48 7.22
C GLU A 86 -4.48 -14.38 6.64
N TYR A 87 -4.95 -13.77 5.59
CA TYR A 87 -4.35 -12.64 4.87
C TYR A 87 -5.42 -11.87 4.10
N PRO A 88 -5.25 -10.56 3.85
CA PRO A 88 -6.25 -9.79 3.14
C PRO A 88 -6.19 -10.00 1.64
N THR A 89 -7.36 -9.99 0.99
CA THR A 89 -7.50 -9.94 -0.47
C THR A 89 -8.30 -8.72 -0.90
N ALA A 90 -8.07 -8.24 -2.12
CA ALA A 90 -8.79 -7.07 -2.63
C ALA A 90 -10.29 -7.33 -2.73
N PHE A 91 -10.71 -8.53 -3.13
CA PHE A 91 -12.11 -8.89 -3.32
C PHE A 91 -12.83 -9.14 -1.99
N ASP A 92 -12.23 -9.91 -1.07
CA ASP A 92 -12.93 -10.33 0.15
C ASP A 92 -12.91 -9.26 1.24
N ASN A 93 -11.85 -8.44 1.29
CA ASN A 93 -11.63 -7.46 2.36
C ASN A 93 -11.68 -6.02 1.87
N GLY A 94 -10.97 -5.69 0.78
CA GLY A 94 -10.85 -4.32 0.31
C GLY A 94 -12.15 -3.77 -0.30
N HIS A 95 -12.83 -4.56 -1.11
CA HIS A 95 -13.99 -4.11 -1.87
C HIS A 95 -15.15 -3.60 -1.00
N GLY A 96 -15.65 -2.41 -1.32
CA GLY A 96 -16.79 -1.80 -0.66
C GLY A 96 -16.51 -1.24 0.74
N THR A 97 -15.25 -1.30 1.21
CA THR A 97 -14.84 -0.82 2.53
C THR A 97 -14.06 0.48 2.47
N ASP A 98 -13.95 1.16 3.60
CA ASP A 98 -13.23 2.44 3.74
C ASP A 98 -11.82 2.26 4.28
N ASP A 99 -11.47 1.08 4.77
CA ASP A 99 -10.20 0.77 5.39
C ASP A 99 -9.17 0.27 4.38
N VAL A 100 -7.91 0.40 4.75
CA VAL A 100 -6.77 -0.27 4.14
C VAL A 100 -6.45 -1.51 4.94
N TYR A 101 -6.33 -2.65 4.28
CA TYR A 101 -6.02 -3.93 4.93
C TYR A 101 -4.56 -4.29 4.71
N VAL A 102 -3.88 -4.63 5.79
CA VAL A 102 -2.46 -4.99 5.79
C VAL A 102 -2.30 -6.41 6.32
N GLY A 103 -1.41 -7.16 5.68
CA GLY A 103 -1.05 -8.49 6.14
C GLY A 103 0.25 -8.97 5.54
N ARG A 104 0.59 -10.25 5.76
CA ARG A 104 1.82 -10.85 5.27
C ARG A 104 3.07 -10.09 5.72
N ILE A 105 3.03 -9.55 6.94
CA ILE A 105 4.12 -8.77 7.53
C ILE A 105 5.27 -9.71 7.90
N ARG A 106 6.42 -9.53 7.28
CA ARG A 106 7.59 -10.36 7.50
C ARG A 106 8.89 -9.63 7.18
N ARG A 107 9.96 -10.00 7.88
CA ARG A 107 11.31 -9.54 7.53
C ARG A 107 11.80 -10.20 6.25
N SER A 108 12.76 -9.58 5.59
CA SER A 108 13.58 -10.28 4.61
C SER A 108 14.38 -11.41 5.27
N LEU A 109 14.71 -12.43 4.50
CA LEU A 109 15.47 -13.60 5.02
C LEU A 109 16.93 -13.26 5.32
N ASP A 110 17.46 -12.24 4.66
CA ASP A 110 18.87 -11.85 4.66
C ASP A 110 19.15 -10.49 5.33
N ASN A 111 18.11 -9.71 5.65
CA ASN A 111 18.31 -8.34 6.14
C ASN A 111 17.16 -7.91 7.08
N ASP A 112 17.49 -7.65 8.34
CA ASP A 112 16.56 -7.25 9.39
C ASP A 112 16.03 -5.80 9.26
N LYS A 113 16.64 -5.00 8.36
CA LYS A 113 16.19 -3.66 7.99
C LYS A 113 15.19 -3.65 6.83
N ILE A 114 14.83 -4.82 6.31
CA ILE A 114 13.88 -4.95 5.21
C ILE A 114 12.62 -5.63 5.70
N LEU A 115 11.51 -4.92 5.51
CA LEU A 115 10.16 -5.35 5.80
C LEU A 115 9.41 -5.61 4.49
N ASN A 116 8.69 -6.73 4.42
CA ASN A 116 7.74 -7.01 3.36
C ASN A 116 6.32 -7.01 3.93
N ILE A 117 5.41 -6.35 3.24
CA ILE A 117 3.98 -6.29 3.59
C ILE A 117 3.12 -6.53 2.36
N TRP A 118 1.89 -6.92 2.58
CA TRP A 118 0.84 -7.00 1.57
C TRP A 118 -0.27 -6.04 1.96
N VAL A 119 -0.69 -5.21 1.03
CA VAL A 119 -1.70 -4.18 1.26
C VAL A 119 -2.82 -4.32 0.24
N VAL A 120 -4.06 -4.20 0.67
CA VAL A 120 -5.22 -4.14 -0.21
C VAL A 120 -6.18 -3.04 0.21
N ALA A 121 -6.86 -2.42 -0.76
CA ALA A 121 -7.86 -1.39 -0.51
C ALA A 121 -8.84 -1.28 -1.68
N ASP A 122 -10.00 -0.67 -1.41
CA ASP A 122 -10.90 -0.23 -2.48
C ASP A 122 -10.33 1.03 -3.15
N ASN A 123 -9.93 0.89 -4.40
CA ASN A 123 -9.30 1.98 -5.14
C ASN A 123 -10.25 3.12 -5.52
N VAL A 124 -11.54 2.87 -5.56
CA VAL A 124 -12.57 3.88 -5.84
C VAL A 124 -12.89 4.69 -4.58
N ARG A 125 -12.91 4.03 -3.43
CA ARG A 125 -13.18 4.66 -2.13
C ARG A 125 -11.91 5.26 -1.54
N LYS A 126 -11.04 4.44 -0.96
CA LYS A 126 -9.82 4.87 -0.26
C LYS A 126 -8.79 5.49 -1.20
N GLY A 127 -8.69 4.99 -2.42
CA GLY A 127 -7.77 5.54 -3.43
C GLY A 127 -8.27 6.82 -4.12
N ALA A 128 -9.54 7.22 -3.95
CA ALA A 128 -10.12 8.36 -4.66
C ALA A 128 -11.11 9.16 -3.80
N ALA A 129 -12.42 8.86 -3.89
CA ALA A 129 -13.48 9.73 -3.36
C ALA A 129 -13.41 9.90 -1.84
N LEU A 130 -13.29 8.82 -1.08
CA LEU A 130 -13.24 8.87 0.38
C LEU A 130 -11.98 9.60 0.88
N ASN A 131 -10.83 9.33 0.27
CA ASN A 131 -9.57 9.95 0.67
C ASN A 131 -9.62 11.48 0.54
N SER A 132 -10.26 11.99 -0.51
CA SER A 132 -10.45 13.43 -0.70
C SER A 132 -11.29 14.06 0.42
N VAL A 133 -12.34 13.38 0.88
CA VAL A 133 -13.17 13.82 2.01
C VAL A 133 -12.36 13.79 3.31
N GLN A 134 -11.63 12.71 3.57
CA GLN A 134 -10.81 12.58 4.78
C GLN A 134 -9.71 13.66 4.87
N ILE A 135 -9.08 14.01 3.74
CA ILE A 135 -8.12 15.12 3.69
C ILE A 135 -8.79 16.44 4.05
N ALA A 136 -9.99 16.71 3.52
CA ALA A 136 -10.73 17.93 3.84
C ALA A 136 -11.12 17.98 5.33
N GLU A 137 -11.53 16.86 5.92
CA GLU A 137 -11.85 16.75 7.35
C GLU A 137 -10.62 17.07 8.23
N GLU A 138 -9.44 16.55 7.89
CA GLU A 138 -8.21 16.87 8.64
C GLU A 138 -7.84 18.35 8.52
N LEU A 139 -7.92 18.94 7.33
CA LEU A 139 -7.66 20.38 7.13
C LEU A 139 -8.61 21.26 7.94
N ILE A 140 -9.87 20.86 8.12
CA ILE A 140 -10.84 21.58 8.95
C ILE A 140 -10.45 21.49 10.43
N LYS A 141 -10.05 20.33 10.92
CA LYS A 141 -9.64 20.12 12.31
C LYS A 141 -8.41 20.94 12.69
N GLU A 142 -7.45 21.10 11.77
CA GLU A 142 -6.23 21.87 12.02
C GLU A 142 -6.46 23.40 12.03
N ASN A 143 -7.57 23.86 11.45
CA ASN A 143 -7.86 25.31 11.30
C ASN A 143 -8.98 25.79 12.24
N VAL A 144 -9.46 24.98 13.16
CA VAL A 144 -10.43 25.30 14.22
C VAL A 144 -9.78 25.14 15.59
#